data_8911aa292da57002db2329de85d6dd33
#
_entry.id   8911aa292da57002db2329de85d6dd33
#
_cell.length_a   1.000
_cell.length_b   1.000
_cell.length_c   1.000
_cell.angle_alpha   90.00
_cell.angle_beta   90.00
_cell.angle_gamma   90.00
#
_symmetry.space_group_name_H-M   'P 1'
#
loop_
_entity.id
_entity.type
_entity.pdbx_description
1 polymer ?
#
loop_
_entity_poly.entity_id
_entity_poly.type
_entity_poly.pdbx_seq_one_letter_code
_entity_poly.pdbx_strand_id
1 'polypeptide(L)'
;MLIGGYSICYFEAMANGVTPGLIATIMGIQPILTLCVVERRLQGRRLSGLLLALAGLVLLVWRSLAASPMATVGILFALAALLLMTFGALWQKRSRQAPADVLPLQYAVSLGLCLLIAPVSGFRFTVNAGLIIPVLFLGLLISVVAQLLLYRLLSAGNIVNVTSLFYLVPAITALLDYLLLGNRLPAAAMVGMMAIVGGIVLVFRTAKVRAG
;
A
#
# COMPACT_ATOMS: atom_id res chain seq x y z
N MET A 1 5.64 -8.21 -13.83
CA MET A 1 5.37 -6.91 -14.49
C MET A 1 4.66 -5.90 -13.58
N LEU A 2 3.55 -6.25 -12.94
CA LEU A 2 2.79 -5.31 -12.08
C LEU A 2 3.54 -4.89 -10.81
N ILE A 3 4.27 -5.80 -10.14
CA ILE A 3 5.08 -5.47 -8.96
C ILE A 3 6.22 -4.52 -9.33
N GLY A 4 6.99 -4.83 -10.36
CA GLY A 4 8.10 -3.98 -10.80
C GLY A 4 7.63 -2.60 -11.27
N GLY A 5 6.57 -2.56 -12.09
CA GLY A 5 5.99 -1.29 -12.53
C GLY A 5 5.47 -0.44 -11.38
N TYR A 6 4.79 -1.06 -10.40
CA TYR A 6 4.37 -0.38 -9.18
C TYR A 6 5.56 0.20 -8.42
N SER A 7 6.61 -0.59 -8.19
CA SER A 7 7.79 -0.14 -7.44
C SER A 7 8.49 1.02 -8.14
N ILE A 8 8.67 0.94 -9.46
CA ILE A 8 9.27 2.02 -10.24
C ILE A 8 8.45 3.30 -10.13
N CYS A 9 7.14 3.23 -10.39
CA CYS A 9 6.25 4.39 -10.28
C CYS A 9 6.23 4.96 -8.85
N TYR A 10 6.29 4.12 -7.82
CA TYR A 10 6.33 4.53 -6.43
C TYR A 10 7.60 5.34 -6.11
N PHE A 11 8.77 4.84 -6.52
CA PHE A 11 10.03 5.52 -6.27
C PHE A 11 10.20 6.77 -7.14
N GLU A 12 9.73 6.75 -8.40
CA GLU A 12 9.71 7.93 -9.25
C GLU A 12 8.79 9.03 -8.69
N ALA A 13 7.65 8.67 -8.11
CA ALA A 13 6.81 9.65 -7.41
C ALA A 13 7.58 10.35 -6.27
N MET A 14 8.32 9.58 -5.46
CA MET A 14 9.14 10.13 -4.38
C MET A 14 10.31 10.98 -4.92
N ALA A 15 11.00 10.51 -5.96
CA ALA A 15 12.10 11.24 -6.61
C ALA A 15 11.63 12.59 -7.19
N ASN A 16 10.36 12.67 -7.62
CA ASN A 16 9.73 13.90 -8.08
C ASN A 16 9.04 14.70 -6.95
N GLY A 17 9.47 14.54 -5.70
CA GLY A 17 9.13 15.39 -4.57
C GLY A 17 7.80 15.05 -3.87
N VAL A 18 7.13 13.95 -4.23
CA VAL A 18 5.92 13.51 -3.50
C VAL A 18 6.32 12.91 -2.15
N THR A 19 5.77 13.44 -1.08
CA THR A 19 6.06 12.94 0.27
C THR A 19 5.44 11.55 0.52
N PRO A 20 6.03 10.72 1.39
CA PRO A 20 5.47 9.42 1.76
C PRO A 20 4.01 9.49 2.24
N GLY A 21 3.63 10.57 2.93
CA GLY A 21 2.24 10.78 3.39
C GLY A 21 1.27 11.03 2.25
N LEU A 22 1.67 11.78 1.22
CA LEU A 22 0.84 12.01 0.03
C LEU A 22 0.70 10.71 -0.77
N ILE A 23 1.79 9.94 -0.94
CA ILE A 23 1.72 8.62 -1.59
C ILE A 23 0.78 7.69 -0.80
N ALA A 24 0.93 7.63 0.53
CA ALA A 24 0.07 6.80 1.37
C ALA A 24 -1.42 7.18 1.21
N THR A 25 -1.73 8.47 1.09
CA THR A 25 -3.10 8.96 0.88
C THR A 25 -3.64 8.54 -0.49
N ILE A 26 -2.84 8.71 -1.55
CA ILE A 26 -3.20 8.28 -2.91
C ILE A 26 -3.41 6.76 -2.93
N MET A 27 -2.48 5.99 -2.37
CA MET A 27 -2.62 4.52 -2.26
C MET A 27 -3.80 4.10 -1.39
N GLY A 28 -4.19 4.91 -0.41
CA GLY A 28 -5.40 4.72 0.40
C GLY A 28 -6.71 4.75 -0.41
N ILE A 29 -6.71 5.21 -1.66
CA ILE A 29 -7.85 5.13 -2.55
C ILE A 29 -8.05 3.69 -3.08
N GLN A 30 -7.02 2.84 -3.04
CA GLN A 30 -7.04 1.48 -3.58
C GLN A 30 -8.22 0.62 -3.10
N PRO A 31 -8.58 0.54 -1.82
CA PRO A 31 -9.73 -0.26 -1.39
C PRO A 31 -11.06 0.24 -1.96
N ILE A 32 -11.20 1.55 -2.17
CA ILE A 32 -12.39 2.16 -2.78
C ILE A 32 -12.46 1.80 -4.26
N LEU A 33 -11.34 1.92 -5.00
CA LEU A 33 -11.26 1.48 -6.40
C LEU A 33 -11.56 -0.01 -6.53
N THR A 34 -11.01 -0.83 -5.62
CA THR A 34 -11.26 -2.27 -5.58
C THR A 34 -12.75 -2.56 -5.37
N LEU A 35 -13.41 -1.84 -4.45
CA LEU A 35 -14.84 -1.95 -4.21
C LEU A 35 -15.65 -1.62 -5.48
N CYS A 36 -15.33 -0.49 -6.14
CA CYS A 36 -16.01 -0.06 -7.35
C CYS A 36 -15.88 -1.04 -8.52
N VAL A 37 -14.71 -1.69 -8.65
CA VAL A 37 -14.45 -2.66 -9.74
C VAL A 37 -15.08 -4.02 -9.47
N VAL A 38 -15.10 -4.46 -8.20
CA VAL A 38 -15.53 -5.83 -7.83
C VAL A 38 -17.02 -5.91 -7.54
N GLU A 39 -17.59 -4.90 -6.91
CA GLU A 39 -18.99 -4.92 -6.50
C GLU A 39 -19.86 -4.15 -7.49
N ARG A 40 -20.76 -4.87 -8.18
CA ARG A 40 -21.74 -4.26 -9.11
C ARG A 40 -22.75 -3.34 -8.40
N ARG A 41 -23.02 -3.56 -7.12
CA ARG A 41 -23.86 -2.70 -6.28
C ARG A 41 -23.03 -2.24 -5.08
N LEU A 42 -22.73 -0.96 -5.06
CA LEU A 42 -22.02 -0.32 -3.96
C LEU A 42 -22.91 -0.34 -2.71
N GLN A 43 -22.47 -1.05 -1.66
CA GLN A 43 -23.13 -0.98 -0.36
C GLN A 43 -22.69 0.31 0.34
N GLY A 44 -23.62 1.24 0.54
CA GLY A 44 -23.34 2.53 1.19
C GLY A 44 -22.60 2.39 2.52
N ARG A 45 -22.96 1.39 3.32
CA ARG A 45 -22.32 1.12 4.62
C ARG A 45 -20.86 0.68 4.49
N ARG A 46 -20.52 -0.04 3.42
CA ARG A 46 -19.16 -0.49 3.14
C ARG A 46 -18.31 0.66 2.61
N LEU A 47 -18.90 1.44 1.72
CA LEU A 47 -18.27 2.65 1.20
C LEU A 47 -18.04 3.68 2.32
N SER A 48 -19.00 3.89 3.22
CA SER A 48 -18.82 4.81 4.36
C SER A 48 -17.70 4.36 5.30
N GLY A 49 -17.54 3.04 5.51
CA GLY A 49 -16.40 2.50 6.28
C GLY A 49 -15.06 2.78 5.62
N LEU A 50 -14.96 2.62 4.30
CA LEU A 50 -13.72 2.93 3.55
C LEU A 50 -13.42 4.44 3.53
N LEU A 51 -14.44 5.28 3.37
CA LEU A 51 -14.29 6.74 3.40
C LEU A 51 -13.87 7.22 4.81
N LEU A 52 -14.43 6.63 5.87
CA LEU A 52 -14.01 6.91 7.25
C LEU A 52 -12.55 6.52 7.48
N ALA A 53 -12.12 5.35 6.99
CA ALA A 53 -10.73 4.92 7.10
C ALA A 53 -9.79 5.83 6.30
N LEU A 54 -10.19 6.25 5.09
CA LEU A 54 -9.42 7.19 4.27
C LEU A 54 -9.31 8.56 4.95
N ALA A 55 -10.40 9.08 5.51
CA ALA A 55 -10.39 10.34 6.27
C ALA A 55 -9.45 10.24 7.50
N GLY A 56 -9.48 9.09 8.19
CA GLY A 56 -8.55 8.80 9.28
C GLY A 56 -7.09 8.78 8.84
N LEU A 57 -6.80 8.20 7.66
CA LEU A 57 -5.47 8.22 7.07
C LEU A 57 -5.02 9.65 6.74
N VAL A 58 -5.88 10.47 6.13
CA VAL A 58 -5.58 11.88 5.84
C VAL A 58 -5.24 12.64 7.13
N LEU A 59 -6.02 12.45 8.20
CA LEU A 59 -5.73 13.07 9.50
C LEU A 59 -4.39 12.60 10.09
N LEU A 60 -4.08 11.32 9.95
CA LEU A 60 -2.83 10.74 10.45
C LEU A 60 -1.60 11.36 9.77
N VAL A 61 -1.65 11.54 8.45
CA VAL A 61 -0.53 12.04 7.63
C VAL A 61 -0.64 13.53 7.30
N TRP A 62 -1.53 14.27 7.95
CA TRP A 62 -1.86 15.67 7.63
C TRP A 62 -0.63 16.58 7.52
N ARG A 63 0.32 16.44 8.44
CA ARG A 63 1.56 17.25 8.42
C ARG A 63 2.42 16.96 7.19
N SER A 64 2.50 15.69 6.78
CA SER A 64 3.24 15.29 5.60
C SER A 64 2.56 15.76 4.31
N LEU A 65 1.22 15.77 4.29
CA LEU A 65 0.44 16.33 3.19
C LEU A 65 0.64 17.83 3.04
N ALA A 66 0.56 18.57 4.14
CA ALA A 66 0.72 20.03 4.14
C ALA A 66 2.13 20.48 3.71
N ALA A 67 3.15 19.65 3.96
CA ALA A 67 4.53 19.91 3.57
C ALA A 67 4.87 19.41 2.15
N SER A 68 3.95 18.75 1.46
CA SER A 68 4.21 18.12 0.15
C SER A 68 4.16 19.17 -0.96
N PRO A 69 5.23 19.33 -1.75
CA PRO A 69 5.15 20.14 -2.96
C PRO A 69 4.19 19.45 -3.96
N MET A 70 3.34 20.23 -4.61
CA MET A 70 2.41 19.75 -5.63
C MET A 70 3.14 19.54 -6.96
N ALA A 71 4.04 18.56 -7.01
CA ALA A 71 4.73 18.20 -8.24
C ALA A 71 3.82 17.33 -9.13
N THR A 72 3.29 17.90 -10.20
CA THR A 72 2.35 17.21 -11.11
C THR A 72 2.89 15.88 -11.62
N VAL A 73 4.16 15.83 -12.00
CA VAL A 73 4.83 14.60 -12.50
C VAL A 73 4.84 13.52 -11.42
N GLY A 74 5.20 13.86 -10.19
CA GLY A 74 5.21 12.92 -9.07
C GLY A 74 3.81 12.38 -8.75
N ILE A 75 2.78 13.22 -8.83
CA ILE A 75 1.39 12.80 -8.64
C ILE A 75 0.94 11.83 -9.73
N LEU A 76 1.32 12.06 -10.99
CA LEU A 76 1.02 11.15 -12.10
C LEU A 76 1.66 9.77 -11.86
N PHE A 77 2.91 9.72 -11.41
CA PHE A 77 3.56 8.47 -11.04
C PHE A 77 2.87 7.78 -9.85
N ALA A 78 2.44 8.54 -8.84
CA ALA A 78 1.71 7.97 -7.71
C ALA A 78 0.34 7.39 -8.12
N LEU A 79 -0.37 8.04 -9.03
CA LEU A 79 -1.62 7.52 -9.62
C LEU A 79 -1.37 6.28 -10.47
N ALA A 80 -0.29 6.26 -11.26
CA ALA A 80 0.11 5.07 -12.01
C ALA A 80 0.44 3.90 -11.07
N ALA A 81 1.16 4.14 -9.97
CA ALA A 81 1.44 3.15 -8.94
C ALA A 81 0.14 2.59 -8.32
N LEU A 82 -0.83 3.47 -7.98
CA LEU A 82 -2.15 3.07 -7.47
C LEU A 82 -2.89 2.15 -8.44
N LEU A 83 -2.92 2.49 -9.72
CA LEU A 83 -3.58 1.68 -10.75
C LEU A 83 -2.88 0.32 -10.89
N LEU A 84 -1.55 0.30 -11.02
CA LEU A 84 -0.77 -0.93 -11.14
C LEU A 84 -0.97 -1.86 -9.93
N MET A 85 -0.98 -1.30 -8.72
CA MET A 85 -1.23 -2.08 -7.50
C MET A 85 -2.66 -2.63 -7.45
N THR A 86 -3.65 -1.81 -7.81
CA THR A 86 -5.07 -2.20 -7.82
C THR A 86 -5.32 -3.31 -8.85
N PHE A 87 -4.89 -3.11 -10.09
CA PHE A 87 -5.02 -4.11 -11.14
C PHE A 87 -4.19 -5.36 -10.86
N GLY A 88 -3.00 -5.21 -10.26
CA GLY A 88 -2.18 -6.32 -9.82
C GLY A 88 -2.87 -7.21 -8.80
N ALA A 89 -3.49 -6.61 -7.78
CA ALA A 89 -4.24 -7.34 -6.76
C ALA A 89 -5.47 -8.04 -7.36
N LEU A 90 -6.20 -7.37 -8.26
CA LEU A 90 -7.35 -7.96 -8.96
C LEU A 90 -6.95 -9.13 -9.86
N TRP A 91 -5.87 -8.99 -10.60
CA TRP A 91 -5.33 -10.05 -11.46
C TRP A 91 -4.86 -11.25 -10.64
N GLN A 92 -4.11 -10.99 -9.55
CA GLN A 92 -3.67 -12.02 -8.62
C GLN A 92 -4.85 -12.77 -8.00
N LYS A 93 -5.93 -12.08 -7.64
CA LYS A 93 -7.16 -12.70 -7.14
C LYS A 93 -7.83 -13.61 -8.19
N ARG A 94 -7.77 -13.25 -9.48
CA ARG A 94 -8.32 -14.05 -10.58
C ARG A 94 -7.45 -15.25 -10.93
N SER A 95 -6.14 -15.14 -10.75
CA SER A 95 -5.20 -16.23 -11.00
C SER A 95 -5.41 -17.31 -9.96
N ARG A 96 -5.65 -18.55 -10.41
CA ARG A 96 -5.79 -19.73 -9.55
C ARG A 96 -4.44 -20.42 -9.28
N GLN A 97 -3.34 -19.82 -9.73
CA GLN A 97 -2.00 -20.35 -9.55
C GLN A 97 -1.54 -20.21 -8.10
N ALA A 98 -0.77 -21.18 -7.62
CA ALA A 98 -0.20 -21.13 -6.29
C ALA A 98 0.74 -19.91 -6.16
N PRO A 99 0.65 -19.14 -5.08
CA PRO A 99 1.50 -17.96 -4.89
C PRO A 99 3.00 -18.24 -5.00
N ALA A 100 3.44 -19.40 -4.53
CA ALA A 100 4.85 -19.81 -4.55
C ALA A 100 5.39 -20.00 -5.98
N ASP A 101 4.55 -20.42 -6.93
CA ASP A 101 4.95 -20.66 -8.32
C ASP A 101 5.07 -19.35 -9.12
N VAL A 102 4.27 -18.37 -8.78
CA VAL A 102 4.18 -17.10 -9.50
C VAL A 102 5.21 -16.07 -9.03
N LEU A 103 5.55 -16.09 -7.74
CA LEU A 103 6.44 -15.11 -7.10
C LEU A 103 7.85 -15.08 -7.73
N PRO A 104 8.55 -16.20 -7.98
CA PRO A 104 9.88 -16.17 -8.57
C PRO A 104 9.89 -15.49 -9.94
N LEU A 105 8.91 -15.81 -10.79
CA LEU A 105 8.79 -15.21 -12.11
C LEU A 105 8.50 -13.70 -12.02
N GLN A 106 7.63 -13.29 -11.09
CA GLN A 106 7.32 -11.87 -10.88
C GLN A 106 8.56 -11.10 -10.44
N TYR A 107 9.38 -11.66 -9.54
CA TYR A 107 10.61 -11.02 -9.10
C TYR A 107 11.69 -11.02 -10.18
N ALA A 108 11.82 -12.08 -10.97
CA ALA A 108 12.75 -12.11 -12.12
C ALA A 108 12.41 -11.01 -13.13
N VAL A 109 11.14 -10.85 -13.48
CA VAL A 109 10.68 -9.78 -14.38
C VAL A 109 10.90 -8.40 -13.75
N SER A 110 10.62 -8.26 -12.45
CA SER A 110 10.84 -6.98 -11.74
C SER A 110 12.31 -6.61 -11.68
N LEU A 111 13.20 -7.58 -11.43
CA LEU A 111 14.66 -7.39 -11.47
C LEU A 111 15.12 -6.95 -12.87
N GLY A 112 14.63 -7.61 -13.92
CA GLY A 112 14.92 -7.24 -15.29
C GLY A 112 14.51 -5.81 -15.60
N LEU A 113 13.33 -5.38 -15.18
CA LEU A 113 12.87 -3.99 -15.33
C LEU A 113 13.74 -3.00 -14.55
N CYS A 114 14.11 -3.32 -13.32
CA CYS A 114 15.01 -2.47 -12.52
C CYS A 114 16.39 -2.35 -13.14
N LEU A 115 16.94 -3.44 -13.68
CA LEU A 115 18.25 -3.42 -14.35
C LEU A 115 18.24 -2.61 -15.65
N LEU A 116 17.12 -2.57 -16.37
CA LEU A 116 16.96 -1.73 -17.56
C LEU A 116 16.91 -0.24 -17.22
N ILE A 117 16.36 0.13 -16.07
CA ILE A 117 16.19 1.54 -15.65
C ILE A 117 17.40 2.04 -14.83
N ALA A 118 18.10 1.17 -14.12
CA ALA A 118 19.24 1.51 -13.26
C ALA A 118 20.33 2.37 -13.96
N PRO A 119 20.73 2.11 -15.22
CA PRO A 119 21.72 2.93 -15.91
C PRO A 119 21.29 4.38 -16.12
N VAL A 120 19.99 4.61 -16.31
CA VAL A 120 19.41 5.94 -16.54
C VAL A 120 19.34 6.75 -15.24
N SER A 121 19.18 6.07 -14.11
CA SER A 121 18.99 6.69 -12.78
C SER A 121 20.31 7.06 -12.07
N GLY A 122 21.48 6.79 -12.67
CA GLY A 122 22.79 7.11 -12.07
C GLY A 122 23.03 6.40 -10.73
N PHE A 123 22.75 5.13 -10.66
CA PHE A 123 22.75 4.32 -9.44
C PHE A 123 24.12 4.34 -8.74
N ARG A 124 24.19 4.95 -7.56
CA ARG A 124 25.36 4.96 -6.70
C ARG A 124 25.00 4.41 -5.33
N PHE A 125 25.70 3.39 -4.87
CA PHE A 125 25.53 2.86 -3.52
C PHE A 125 26.88 2.48 -2.90
N THR A 126 26.98 2.64 -1.60
CA THR A 126 28.11 2.17 -0.80
C THR A 126 27.69 0.93 -0.03
N VAL A 127 28.47 -0.15 -0.16
CA VAL A 127 28.18 -1.39 0.58
C VAL A 127 28.63 -1.21 2.03
N ASN A 128 27.68 -1.06 2.92
CA ASN A 128 27.90 -0.97 4.36
C ASN A 128 26.76 -1.68 5.12
N ALA A 129 26.90 -1.82 6.44
CA ALA A 129 25.87 -2.46 7.28
C ALA A 129 24.50 -1.75 7.19
N GLY A 130 24.51 -0.43 7.03
CA GLY A 130 23.30 0.38 6.84
C GLY A 130 22.56 0.09 5.54
N LEU A 131 23.22 -0.48 4.53
CA LEU A 131 22.60 -0.97 3.31
C LEU A 131 22.20 -2.45 3.43
N ILE A 132 23.12 -3.29 3.94
CA ILE A 132 22.95 -4.74 3.95
C ILE A 132 21.76 -5.15 4.83
N ILE A 133 21.64 -4.60 6.04
CA ILE A 133 20.58 -4.95 7.00
C ILE A 133 19.18 -4.65 6.43
N PRO A 134 18.87 -3.43 5.94
CA PRO A 134 17.56 -3.15 5.31
C PRO A 134 17.30 -4.00 4.06
N VAL A 135 18.32 -4.24 3.23
CA VAL A 135 18.16 -5.06 2.01
C VAL A 135 17.78 -6.50 2.36
N LEU A 136 18.45 -7.11 3.33
CA LEU A 136 18.11 -8.46 3.79
C LEU A 136 16.72 -8.50 4.43
N PHE A 137 16.40 -7.53 5.30
CA PHE A 137 15.09 -7.45 5.95
C PHE A 137 13.96 -7.25 4.92
N LEU A 138 14.08 -6.28 4.02
CA LEU A 138 13.08 -6.01 2.99
C LEU A 138 13.03 -7.13 1.95
N GLY A 139 14.18 -7.67 1.54
CA GLY A 139 14.28 -8.72 0.53
C GLY A 139 13.74 -10.05 1.02
N LEU A 140 14.06 -10.49 2.23
CA LEU A 140 13.63 -11.79 2.74
C LEU A 140 12.28 -11.71 3.47
N LEU A 141 12.14 -10.80 4.44
CA LEU A 141 10.94 -10.76 5.27
C LEU A 141 9.75 -10.15 4.51
N ILE A 142 9.93 -9.00 3.88
CA ILE A 142 8.84 -8.31 3.19
C ILE A 142 8.58 -8.95 1.81
N SER A 143 9.60 -9.12 0.99
CA SER A 143 9.41 -9.60 -0.39
C SER A 143 9.05 -11.08 -0.48
N VAL A 144 9.40 -11.90 0.51
CA VAL A 144 9.04 -13.33 0.50
C VAL A 144 7.89 -13.60 1.46
N VAL A 145 8.09 -13.41 2.76
CA VAL A 145 7.12 -13.84 3.77
C VAL A 145 5.85 -13.01 3.71
N ALA A 146 5.96 -11.67 3.75
CA ALA A 146 4.78 -10.82 3.74
C ALA A 146 4.01 -10.91 2.42
N GLN A 147 4.73 -11.04 1.30
CA GLN A 147 4.10 -11.17 -0.02
C GLN A 147 3.35 -12.50 -0.18
N LEU A 148 3.93 -13.62 0.29
CA LEU A 148 3.25 -14.93 0.31
C LEU A 148 1.98 -14.88 1.19
N LEU A 149 2.07 -14.27 2.36
CA LEU A 149 0.92 -14.08 3.25
C LEU A 149 -0.16 -13.23 2.60
N LEU A 150 0.22 -12.13 1.96
CA LEU A 150 -0.71 -11.27 1.22
C LEU A 150 -1.42 -12.06 0.12
N TYR A 151 -0.70 -12.85 -0.67
CA TYR A 151 -1.29 -13.63 -1.75
C TYR A 151 -2.23 -14.72 -1.23
N ARG A 152 -1.88 -15.38 -0.13
CA ARG A 152 -2.80 -16.31 0.56
C ARG A 152 -4.06 -15.61 1.03
N LEU A 153 -3.90 -14.41 1.61
CA LEU A 153 -5.03 -13.62 2.09
C LEU A 153 -5.94 -13.14 0.93
N LEU A 154 -5.34 -12.73 -0.19
CA LEU A 154 -6.08 -12.35 -1.41
C LEU A 154 -6.83 -13.55 -2.02
N SER A 155 -6.24 -14.73 -2.05
CA SER A 155 -6.87 -15.93 -2.62
C SER A 155 -8.02 -16.43 -1.75
N ALA A 156 -7.86 -16.43 -0.42
CA ALA A 156 -8.84 -16.96 0.52
C ALA A 156 -9.93 -15.95 0.91
N GLY A 157 -9.60 -14.65 0.95
CA GLY A 157 -10.47 -13.59 1.48
C GLY A 157 -11.25 -12.82 0.43
N ASN A 158 -12.15 -11.95 0.91
CA ASN A 158 -12.75 -10.91 0.08
C ASN A 158 -11.70 -9.82 -0.19
N ILE A 159 -11.45 -9.52 -1.47
CA ILE A 159 -10.39 -8.61 -1.88
C ILE A 159 -10.55 -7.19 -1.30
N VAL A 160 -11.78 -6.69 -1.14
CA VAL A 160 -12.04 -5.37 -0.54
C VAL A 160 -11.66 -5.36 0.93
N ASN A 161 -11.96 -6.44 1.65
CA ASN A 161 -11.57 -6.57 3.06
C ASN A 161 -10.04 -6.62 3.19
N VAL A 162 -9.36 -7.40 2.32
CA VAL A 162 -7.90 -7.52 2.34
C VAL A 162 -7.24 -6.18 2.03
N THR A 163 -7.69 -5.49 0.99
CA THR A 163 -7.13 -4.18 0.64
C THR A 163 -7.45 -3.10 1.67
N SER A 164 -8.58 -3.18 2.38
CA SER A 164 -8.89 -2.25 3.48
C SER A 164 -7.93 -2.36 4.67
N LEU A 165 -7.30 -3.54 4.87
CA LEU A 165 -6.26 -3.70 5.91
C LEU A 165 -5.00 -2.84 5.66
N PHE A 166 -4.77 -2.40 4.42
CA PHE A 166 -3.64 -1.52 4.12
C PHE A 166 -3.74 -0.16 4.84
N TYR A 167 -4.94 0.27 5.24
CA TYR A 167 -5.09 1.44 6.10
C TYR A 167 -4.45 1.27 7.49
N LEU A 168 -4.29 0.02 7.98
CA LEU A 168 -3.61 -0.24 9.25
C LEU A 168 -2.10 0.01 9.19
N VAL A 169 -1.49 -0.12 8.01
CA VAL A 169 -0.04 0.02 7.85
C VAL A 169 0.45 1.36 8.39
N PRO A 170 -0.03 2.54 7.93
CA PRO A 170 0.41 3.81 8.48
C PRO A 170 0.01 4.01 9.95
N ALA A 171 -1.11 3.45 10.40
CA ALA A 171 -1.51 3.52 11.81
C ALA A 171 -0.56 2.73 12.72
N ILE A 172 -0.19 1.51 12.33
CA ILE A 172 0.78 0.68 13.06
C ILE A 172 2.17 1.34 13.02
N THR A 173 2.58 1.88 11.87
CA THR A 173 3.86 2.58 11.73
C THR A 173 3.94 3.78 12.67
N ALA A 174 2.89 4.61 12.74
CA ALA A 174 2.83 5.75 13.65
C ALA A 174 2.85 5.32 15.13
N LEU A 175 2.19 4.21 15.46
CA LEU A 175 2.23 3.65 16.82
C LEU A 175 3.63 3.15 17.18
N LEU A 176 4.30 2.43 16.27
CA LEU A 176 5.67 1.95 16.48
C LEU A 176 6.66 3.11 16.57
N ASP A 177 6.50 4.16 15.78
CA ASP A 177 7.30 5.39 15.85
C ASP A 177 7.19 6.05 17.23
N TYR A 178 5.98 6.13 17.78
CA TYR A 178 5.75 6.61 19.13
C TYR A 178 6.40 5.72 20.20
N LEU A 179 6.23 4.38 20.11
CA LEU A 179 6.69 3.43 21.12
C LEU A 179 8.21 3.19 21.09
N LEU A 180 8.82 3.14 19.90
CA LEU A 180 10.23 2.76 19.73
C LEU A 180 11.14 3.96 19.60
N LEU A 181 10.69 5.04 18.97
CA LEU A 181 11.48 6.24 18.72
C LEU A 181 11.12 7.41 19.66
N GLY A 182 10.06 7.28 20.47
CA GLY A 182 9.62 8.29 21.41
C GLY A 182 9.06 9.55 20.77
N ASN A 183 8.74 9.52 19.47
CA ASN A 183 8.16 10.64 18.75
C ASN A 183 6.75 10.93 19.26
N ARG A 184 6.43 12.22 19.47
CA ARG A 184 5.09 12.60 19.97
C ARG A 184 4.02 12.34 18.93
N LEU A 185 2.96 11.65 19.32
CA LEU A 185 1.76 11.46 18.51
C LEU A 185 0.85 12.70 18.65
N PRO A 186 0.61 13.47 17.58
CA PRO A 186 -0.37 14.55 17.61
C PRO A 186 -1.79 14.04 17.89
N ALA A 187 -2.62 14.84 18.56
CA ALA A 187 -4.02 14.46 18.80
C ALA A 187 -4.79 14.11 17.51
N ALA A 188 -4.52 14.83 16.42
CA ALA A 188 -5.09 14.53 15.11
C ALA A 188 -4.72 13.12 14.61
N ALA A 189 -3.48 12.67 14.84
CA ALA A 189 -3.04 11.32 14.48
C ALA A 189 -3.76 10.25 15.31
N MET A 190 -4.00 10.50 16.59
CA MET A 190 -4.76 9.58 17.46
C MET A 190 -6.21 9.44 16.98
N VAL A 191 -6.87 10.56 16.68
CA VAL A 191 -8.23 10.55 16.09
C VAL A 191 -8.23 9.83 14.75
N GLY A 192 -7.21 10.07 13.91
CA GLY A 192 -7.03 9.40 12.63
C GLY A 192 -6.93 7.87 12.77
N MET A 193 -6.12 7.39 13.73
CA MET A 193 -6.00 5.95 14.00
C MET A 193 -7.33 5.33 14.47
N MET A 194 -8.07 5.99 15.34
CA MET A 194 -9.39 5.53 15.77
C MET A 194 -10.38 5.47 14.59
N ALA A 195 -10.38 6.47 13.73
CA ALA A 195 -11.21 6.50 12.53
C ALA A 195 -10.83 5.37 11.54
N ILE A 196 -9.55 5.07 11.37
CA ILE A 196 -9.08 3.93 10.56
C ILE A 196 -9.64 2.62 11.10
N VAL A 197 -9.46 2.36 12.40
CA VAL A 197 -9.94 1.12 13.02
C VAL A 197 -11.47 1.02 12.93
N GLY A 198 -12.20 2.09 13.25
CA GLY A 198 -13.66 2.15 13.13
C GLY A 198 -14.15 1.90 11.70
N GLY A 199 -13.50 2.50 10.71
CA GLY A 199 -13.79 2.31 9.29
C GLY A 199 -13.59 0.86 8.85
N ILE A 200 -12.48 0.23 9.23
CA ILE A 200 -12.20 -1.18 8.92
C ILE A 200 -13.21 -2.11 9.58
N VAL A 201 -13.53 -1.90 10.86
CA VAL A 201 -14.56 -2.69 11.56
C VAL A 201 -15.90 -2.61 10.82
N LEU A 202 -16.28 -1.43 10.34
CA LEU A 202 -17.51 -1.23 9.59
C LEU A 202 -17.50 -1.99 8.25
N VAL A 203 -16.36 -2.00 7.53
CA VAL A 203 -16.18 -2.78 6.30
C VAL A 203 -16.36 -4.27 6.56
N PHE A 204 -15.70 -4.80 7.60
CA PHE A 204 -15.74 -6.24 7.91
C PHE A 204 -17.11 -6.71 8.39
N ARG A 205 -17.79 -5.93 9.26
CA ARG A 205 -19.14 -6.25 9.72
C ARG A 205 -20.14 -6.34 8.58
N THR A 206 -20.02 -5.47 7.58
CA THR A 206 -20.91 -5.45 6.42
C THR A 206 -20.66 -6.67 5.49
N ALA A 207 -19.44 -7.18 5.44
CA ALA A 207 -19.12 -8.38 4.67
C ALA A 207 -19.71 -9.66 5.30
N LYS A 208 -19.80 -9.73 6.64
CA LYS A 208 -20.31 -10.91 7.37
C LYS A 208 -21.81 -11.12 7.19
N VAL A 209 -22.58 -10.04 7.03
CA VAL A 209 -24.04 -10.09 6.81
C VAL A 209 -24.41 -10.72 5.45
N ARG A 210 -23.46 -10.85 4.51
CA ARG A 210 -23.70 -11.41 3.17
C ARG A 210 -23.33 -12.89 3.05
N ALA A 211 -22.66 -13.45 4.05
CA ALA A 211 -22.19 -14.83 4.05
C ALA A 211 -23.08 -15.77 4.88
N GLY A 212 -24.09 -15.26 5.57
CA GLY A 212 -25.14 -15.96 6.28
C GLY A 212 -26.51 -15.68 5.65
#